data_d2a3371750bd77146edd126f34fe2052
#
_entry.id   d2a3371750bd77146edd126f34fe2052
#
_cell.length_a   1.000
_cell.length_b   1.000
_cell.length_c   1.000
_cell.angle_alpha   90.00
_cell.angle_beta   90.00
_cell.angle_gamma   90.00
#
_symmetry.space_group_name_H-M   'P 1'
#
loop_
_entity.id
_entity.type
_entity.pdbx_description
1 polymer ?
#
loop_
_entity_poly.entity_id
_entity_poly.type
_entity_poly.pdbx_seq_one_letter_code
_entity_poly.pdbx_strand_id
1 'polypeptide(L)'
;DGADDAADETLLKAGDTYTITAGGVIFTAQWEARTDTPYTVEHYLENLDGSYALDTTEPLKGTTDTTVTAAAKSYDNFTYDSTVPGTVASGNIAGDGSLVLKLFYTRNTYDYTVRHIKQLPDGSYDEANAEVETLSGKFEALAAVTAKDYGEHYPTNDADTKQNIKIEKGLTIDVKYALDEHTLTFETNGGSAINPITVRHGNAVARPADPTKDKYTFIGWYADPEFT
;
A
#
# COMPACT_ATOMS: atom_id res chain seq x y z
N ASP A 1 44.01 -39.86 61.21
CA ASP A 1 44.81 -39.68 59.95
C ASP A 1 43.84 -39.66 58.81
N GLY A 2 43.67 -38.47 58.23
CA GLY A 2 42.74 -38.22 57.14
C GLY A 2 43.31 -38.87 55.87
N ALA A 3 42.65 -39.89 55.41
CA ALA A 3 42.70 -40.29 54.05
C ALA A 3 41.74 -39.38 53.29
N ASP A 4 42.33 -38.49 52.52
CA ASP A 4 41.67 -37.66 51.55
C ASP A 4 40.96 -38.60 50.54
N ASP A 5 39.64 -38.72 50.71
CA ASP A 5 38.79 -39.51 49.81
C ASP A 5 38.68 -38.69 48.53
N ALA A 6 39.74 -38.77 47.72
CA ALA A 6 39.73 -38.19 46.36
C ALA A 6 38.54 -38.89 45.65
N ALA A 7 37.45 -38.16 45.47
CA ALA A 7 36.33 -38.57 44.67
C ALA A 7 36.84 -39.11 43.35
N ASP A 8 36.69 -40.38 43.09
CA ASP A 8 36.96 -41.00 41.79
C ASP A 8 35.98 -40.38 40.78
N GLU A 9 36.44 -39.36 40.07
CA GLU A 9 35.68 -38.67 39.03
C GLU A 9 35.56 -39.52 37.73
N THR A 10 35.52 -40.82 37.84
CA THR A 10 35.40 -41.70 36.70
C THR A 10 34.01 -41.64 36.10
N LEU A 11 33.90 -41.00 34.89
CA LEU A 11 32.68 -41.04 34.11
C LEU A 11 32.37 -42.43 33.60
N LEU A 12 31.36 -43.09 34.19
CA LEU A 12 30.86 -44.38 33.73
C LEU A 12 29.90 -44.22 32.56
N LYS A 13 30.18 -45.00 31.49
CA LYS A 13 29.33 -45.01 30.28
C LYS A 13 28.48 -46.29 30.25
N ALA A 14 27.50 -46.33 29.36
CA ALA A 14 26.69 -47.53 29.15
C ALA A 14 27.59 -48.75 28.82
N GLY A 15 27.49 -49.82 29.60
CA GLY A 15 28.27 -51.02 29.49
C GLY A 15 29.48 -51.10 30.42
N ASP A 16 29.87 -50.01 31.08
CA ASP A 16 30.96 -50.03 32.06
C ASP A 16 30.53 -50.74 33.34
N THR A 17 31.50 -51.34 34.03
CA THR A 17 31.30 -52.00 35.32
C THR A 17 32.06 -51.28 36.42
N TYR A 18 31.41 -51.10 37.57
CA TYR A 18 31.99 -50.50 38.76
C TYR A 18 32.06 -51.54 39.88
N THR A 19 33.23 -51.72 40.50
CA THR A 19 33.40 -52.64 41.60
C THR A 19 33.18 -51.93 42.93
N ILE A 20 32.16 -52.34 43.70
CA ILE A 20 31.86 -51.80 45.04
C ILE A 20 32.85 -52.45 46.01
N THR A 21 33.77 -51.69 46.58
CA THR A 21 34.82 -52.19 47.48
C THR A 21 34.48 -52.11 48.97
N ALA A 22 33.77 -51.07 49.44
CA ALA A 22 33.24 -50.92 50.79
C ALA A 22 32.30 -49.72 50.87
N GLY A 23 31.24 -49.78 51.74
CA GLY A 23 30.29 -48.67 51.92
C GLY A 23 29.24 -48.55 50.84
N GLY A 24 28.31 -47.65 50.98
CA GLY A 24 27.34 -47.30 49.95
C GLY A 24 27.97 -46.36 48.89
N VAL A 25 27.56 -46.54 47.63
CA VAL A 25 27.99 -45.67 46.52
C VAL A 25 26.75 -44.96 45.96
N ILE A 26 26.86 -43.67 45.74
CA ILE A 26 25.83 -42.87 45.08
C ILE A 26 26.32 -42.49 43.70
N PHE A 27 25.62 -42.95 42.67
CA PHE A 27 25.86 -42.49 41.28
C PHE A 27 25.02 -41.25 41.01
N THR A 28 25.67 -40.15 40.61
CA THR A 28 24.99 -38.92 40.18
C THR A 28 24.99 -38.83 38.67
N ALA A 29 23.83 -38.76 38.08
CA ALA A 29 23.73 -38.58 36.62
C ALA A 29 24.27 -37.21 36.18
N GLN A 30 25.04 -37.20 35.15
CA GLN A 30 25.53 -36.03 34.45
C GLN A 30 24.77 -35.88 33.12
N TRP A 31 24.30 -34.71 32.87
CA TRP A 31 23.51 -34.38 31.64
C TRP A 31 24.17 -33.26 30.87
N GLU A 32 24.24 -33.40 29.56
CA GLU A 32 24.65 -32.34 28.65
C GLU A 32 23.47 -31.91 27.81
N ALA A 33 23.31 -30.59 27.65
CA ALA A 33 22.23 -30.05 26.85
C ALA A 33 22.40 -30.40 25.37
N ARG A 34 21.38 -30.92 24.73
CA ARG A 34 21.35 -31.18 23.31
C ARG A 34 21.52 -29.89 22.52
N THR A 35 22.34 -29.88 21.48
CA THR A 35 22.61 -28.73 20.61
C THR A 35 21.77 -28.71 19.35
N ASP A 36 20.91 -29.74 19.16
CA ASP A 36 20.07 -29.93 17.97
C ASP A 36 18.54 -29.87 18.27
N THR A 37 18.16 -29.31 19.42
CA THR A 37 16.75 -29.20 19.80
C THR A 37 16.03 -28.25 18.86
N PRO A 38 14.90 -28.68 18.23
CA PRO A 38 14.19 -27.89 17.28
C PRO A 38 13.44 -26.74 17.95
N TYR A 39 13.24 -25.64 17.20
CA TYR A 39 12.30 -24.56 17.49
C TYR A 39 11.84 -23.92 16.19
N THR A 40 10.83 -23.11 16.24
CA THR A 40 10.22 -22.51 15.05
C THR A 40 10.18 -20.97 15.16
N VAL A 41 10.42 -20.28 14.05
CA VAL A 41 10.12 -18.85 13.90
C VAL A 41 9.03 -18.69 12.86
N GLU A 42 7.95 -18.00 13.24
CA GLU A 42 6.81 -17.68 12.39
C GLU A 42 6.81 -16.18 12.07
N HIS A 43 6.62 -15.83 10.79
CA HIS A 43 6.54 -14.46 10.30
C HIS A 43 5.13 -14.17 9.80
N TYR A 44 4.50 -13.12 10.32
CA TYR A 44 3.13 -12.75 10.03
C TYR A 44 3.06 -11.38 9.36
N LEU A 45 2.38 -11.27 8.23
CA LEU A 45 2.15 -10.02 7.52
C LEU A 45 0.75 -9.48 7.78
N GLU A 46 0.65 -8.16 7.93
CA GLU A 46 -0.60 -7.46 8.16
C GLU A 46 -1.49 -7.47 6.92
N ASN A 47 -2.75 -7.83 7.07
CA ASN A 47 -3.82 -7.68 6.08
C ASN A 47 -4.38 -6.25 6.09
N LEU A 48 -5.14 -5.87 5.05
CA LEU A 48 -5.77 -4.54 4.98
C LEU A 48 -6.84 -4.31 6.07
N ASP A 49 -7.42 -5.36 6.61
CA ASP A 49 -8.39 -5.31 7.71
C ASP A 49 -7.73 -5.20 9.10
N GLY A 50 -6.39 -5.16 9.15
CA GLY A 50 -5.61 -5.08 10.39
C GLY A 50 -5.36 -6.43 11.06
N SER A 51 -5.86 -7.53 10.54
CA SER A 51 -5.49 -8.87 10.96
C SER A 51 -4.11 -9.26 10.44
N TYR A 52 -3.53 -10.36 10.95
CA TYR A 52 -2.23 -10.85 10.51
C TYR A 52 -2.35 -12.28 9.98
N ALA A 53 -1.73 -12.53 8.84
CA ALA A 53 -1.64 -13.85 8.23
C ALA A 53 -0.21 -14.40 8.32
N LEU A 54 -0.10 -15.70 8.59
CA LEU A 54 1.19 -16.41 8.54
C LEU A 54 1.71 -16.40 7.09
N ASP A 55 2.90 -15.87 6.90
CA ASP A 55 3.58 -15.84 5.61
C ASP A 55 4.64 -16.93 5.51
N THR A 56 5.53 -16.99 6.49
CA THR A 56 6.68 -17.91 6.46
C THR A 56 6.89 -18.55 7.82
N THR A 57 7.27 -19.82 7.79
CA THR A 57 7.71 -20.60 8.96
C THR A 57 9.14 -21.06 8.75
N GLU A 58 10.02 -20.82 9.73
CA GLU A 58 11.42 -21.24 9.72
C GLU A 58 11.68 -22.28 10.81
N PRO A 59 11.86 -23.56 10.47
CA PRO A 59 12.32 -24.57 11.42
C PRO A 59 13.84 -24.38 11.67
N LEU A 60 14.19 -24.18 12.93
CA LEU A 60 15.57 -23.96 13.38
C LEU A 60 15.94 -24.95 14.48
N LYS A 61 17.22 -24.99 14.85
CA LYS A 61 17.74 -25.82 15.93
C LYS A 61 18.69 -25.00 16.80
N GLY A 62 18.76 -25.37 18.09
CA GLY A 62 19.67 -24.75 19.02
C GLY A 62 19.90 -25.60 20.26
N THR A 63 20.63 -25.06 21.24
CA THR A 63 20.95 -25.74 22.47
C THR A 63 19.78 -25.64 23.46
N THR A 64 19.36 -26.79 24.02
CA THR A 64 18.34 -26.85 25.06
C THR A 64 18.66 -25.88 26.20
N ASP A 65 17.63 -25.26 26.78
CA ASP A 65 17.68 -24.29 27.88
C ASP A 65 18.47 -23.00 27.60
N THR A 66 18.84 -22.75 26.34
CA THR A 66 19.44 -21.46 25.95
C THR A 66 18.36 -20.52 25.40
N THR A 67 18.54 -19.21 25.63
CA THR A 67 17.68 -18.17 25.05
C THR A 67 18.10 -17.90 23.61
N VAL A 68 17.15 -17.90 22.70
CA VAL A 68 17.32 -17.49 21.30
C VAL A 68 16.45 -16.28 21.00
N THR A 69 16.90 -15.44 20.06
CA THR A 69 16.17 -14.30 19.56
C THR A 69 16.01 -14.46 18.05
N ALA A 70 14.77 -14.31 17.57
CA ALA A 70 14.47 -14.38 16.15
C ALA A 70 15.03 -13.17 15.40
N ALA A 71 15.61 -13.39 14.23
CA ALA A 71 16.02 -12.33 13.32
C ALA A 71 14.83 -11.89 12.47
N ALA A 72 14.56 -10.58 12.44
CA ALA A 72 13.54 -10.04 11.55
C ALA A 72 13.96 -10.17 10.09
N LYS A 73 13.03 -10.56 9.23
CA LYS A 73 13.19 -10.56 7.77
C LYS A 73 12.92 -9.17 7.20
N SER A 74 13.46 -8.93 6.00
CA SER A 74 13.08 -7.78 5.20
C SER A 74 11.95 -8.18 4.26
N TYR A 75 10.83 -7.47 4.36
CA TYR A 75 9.70 -7.59 3.46
C TYR A 75 9.46 -6.23 2.78
N ASP A 76 9.35 -6.23 1.47
CA ASP A 76 9.02 -5.01 0.74
C ASP A 76 7.66 -4.47 1.19
N ASN A 77 7.61 -3.17 1.50
CA ASN A 77 6.40 -2.46 1.95
C ASN A 77 5.85 -2.90 3.31
N PHE A 78 6.61 -3.65 4.11
CA PHE A 78 6.28 -4.01 5.48
C PHE A 78 7.44 -3.72 6.42
N THR A 79 7.13 -3.39 7.66
CA THR A 79 8.12 -3.13 8.71
C THR A 79 7.82 -4.01 9.92
N TYR A 80 8.87 -4.66 10.46
CA TYR A 80 8.76 -5.40 11.72
C TYR A 80 8.29 -4.47 12.83
N ASP A 81 7.24 -4.89 13.54
CA ASP A 81 6.68 -4.14 14.65
C ASP A 81 6.62 -5.02 15.91
N SER A 82 7.56 -4.78 16.81
CA SER A 82 7.64 -5.52 18.08
C SER A 82 6.49 -5.22 19.05
N THR A 83 5.68 -4.19 18.77
CA THR A 83 4.58 -3.77 19.65
C THR A 83 3.25 -4.49 19.36
N VAL A 84 3.19 -5.24 18.25
CA VAL A 84 1.99 -6.01 17.89
C VAL A 84 1.71 -7.07 18.96
N PRO A 85 0.48 -7.12 19.51
CA PRO A 85 0.10 -8.13 20.49
C PRO A 85 0.31 -9.55 19.97
N GLY A 86 0.94 -10.39 20.79
CA GLY A 86 1.29 -11.76 20.40
C GLY A 86 2.72 -11.91 19.85
N THR A 87 3.49 -10.82 19.74
CA THR A 87 4.92 -10.89 19.39
C THR A 87 5.69 -11.65 20.45
N VAL A 88 6.45 -12.67 20.02
CA VAL A 88 7.39 -13.45 20.82
C VAL A 88 8.71 -13.44 20.10
N ALA A 89 9.51 -12.38 20.31
CA ALA A 89 10.76 -12.19 19.60
C ALA A 89 11.92 -13.06 20.14
N SER A 90 11.82 -13.51 21.41
CA SER A 90 12.86 -14.33 22.03
C SER A 90 12.22 -15.31 23.00
N GLY A 91 12.94 -16.42 23.31
CA GLY A 91 12.49 -17.43 24.27
C GLY A 91 13.56 -18.48 24.53
N ASN A 92 13.38 -19.28 25.59
CA ASN A 92 14.24 -20.41 25.89
C ASN A 92 13.82 -21.63 25.07
N ILE A 93 14.79 -22.32 24.48
CA ILE A 93 14.57 -23.57 23.73
C ILE A 93 14.16 -24.65 24.73
N ALA A 94 12.89 -25.03 24.71
CA ALA A 94 12.37 -26.12 25.51
C ALA A 94 12.85 -27.47 24.97
N GLY A 95 13.22 -28.38 25.86
CA GLY A 95 13.75 -29.71 25.49
C GLY A 95 12.81 -30.57 24.67
N ASP A 96 11.51 -30.28 24.68
CA ASP A 96 10.47 -30.92 23.86
C ASP A 96 10.31 -30.34 22.46
N GLY A 97 11.05 -29.27 22.13
CA GLY A 97 10.99 -28.61 20.82
C GLY A 97 9.74 -27.74 20.59
N SER A 98 9.01 -27.38 21.64
CA SER A 98 7.74 -26.64 21.54
C SER A 98 7.88 -25.13 21.36
N LEU A 99 9.10 -24.56 21.43
CA LEU A 99 9.30 -23.12 21.31
C LEU A 99 8.90 -22.62 19.92
N VAL A 100 7.97 -21.65 19.90
CA VAL A 100 7.57 -20.92 18.69
C VAL A 100 7.79 -19.42 18.94
N LEU A 101 8.69 -18.80 18.18
CA LEU A 101 8.87 -17.35 18.14
C LEU A 101 7.98 -16.76 17.06
N LYS A 102 7.40 -15.56 17.31
CA LYS A 102 6.43 -14.92 16.40
C LYS A 102 6.82 -13.48 16.15
N LEU A 103 7.04 -13.16 14.88
CA LEU A 103 7.36 -11.82 14.42
C LEU A 103 6.25 -11.30 13.51
N PHE A 104 5.78 -10.07 13.79
CA PHE A 104 4.71 -9.42 13.05
C PHE A 104 5.25 -8.22 12.27
N TYR A 105 4.74 -8.03 11.05
CA TYR A 105 5.16 -6.98 10.14
C TYR A 105 3.95 -6.19 9.70
N THR A 106 3.95 -4.88 10.00
CA THR A 106 2.88 -3.95 9.63
C THR A 106 3.09 -3.43 8.23
N ARG A 107 1.99 -3.18 7.50
CA ARG A 107 2.02 -2.51 6.19
C ARG A 107 2.51 -1.09 6.33
N ASN A 108 3.46 -0.70 5.49
CA ASN A 108 3.93 0.67 5.43
C ASN A 108 2.81 1.61 4.97
N THR A 109 2.80 2.81 5.51
CA THR A 109 1.94 3.90 5.05
C THR A 109 2.73 4.75 4.07
N TYR A 110 2.10 5.12 2.95
CA TYR A 110 2.66 5.99 1.94
C TYR A 110 1.78 7.20 1.71
N ASP A 111 2.43 8.34 1.52
CA ASP A 111 1.77 9.51 0.98
C ASP A 111 1.59 9.32 -0.53
N TYR A 112 0.44 9.77 -1.02
CA TYR A 112 0.12 9.83 -2.44
C TYR A 112 -0.48 11.18 -2.79
N THR A 113 -0.38 11.56 -4.05
CA THR A 113 -0.80 12.86 -4.55
C THR A 113 -2.03 12.69 -5.44
N VAL A 114 -3.07 13.53 -5.22
CA VAL A 114 -4.19 13.71 -6.15
C VAL A 114 -4.07 15.10 -6.75
N ARG A 115 -4.00 15.19 -8.08
CA ARG A 115 -3.92 16.43 -8.84
C ARG A 115 -5.26 16.66 -9.53
N HIS A 116 -5.88 17.82 -9.30
CA HIS A 116 -7.13 18.23 -9.94
C HIS A 116 -6.79 19.21 -11.08
N ILE A 117 -7.04 18.77 -12.32
CA ILE A 117 -6.57 19.45 -13.52
C ILE A 117 -7.77 19.90 -14.35
N LYS A 118 -7.90 21.21 -14.55
CA LYS A 118 -8.99 21.83 -15.33
C LYS A 118 -8.65 21.89 -16.81
N GLN A 119 -9.63 21.64 -17.66
CA GLN A 119 -9.49 21.83 -19.10
C GLN A 119 -9.53 23.33 -19.43
N LEU A 120 -8.69 23.74 -20.38
CA LEU A 120 -8.64 25.09 -20.92
C LEU A 120 -9.56 25.23 -22.15
N PRO A 121 -9.90 26.49 -22.57
CA PRO A 121 -10.74 26.71 -23.74
C PRO A 121 -10.22 26.07 -25.02
N ASP A 122 -8.91 25.99 -25.21
CA ASP A 122 -8.27 25.34 -26.37
C ASP A 122 -8.36 23.81 -26.34
N GLY A 123 -8.88 23.22 -25.27
CA GLY A 123 -9.05 21.79 -25.08
C GLY A 123 -7.87 21.09 -24.40
N SER A 124 -6.76 21.77 -24.16
CA SER A 124 -5.66 21.24 -23.34
C SER A 124 -6.05 21.22 -21.85
N TYR A 125 -5.23 20.55 -21.02
CA TYR A 125 -5.41 20.52 -19.58
C TYR A 125 -4.31 21.34 -18.90
N ASP A 126 -4.70 22.18 -17.93
CA ASP A 126 -3.79 23.08 -17.21
C ASP A 126 -3.02 22.31 -16.10
N GLU A 127 -2.07 21.51 -16.52
CA GLU A 127 -1.26 20.70 -15.61
C GLU A 127 -0.34 21.56 -14.73
N ALA A 128 0.04 22.74 -15.19
CA ALA A 128 0.94 23.64 -14.48
C ALA A 128 0.28 24.28 -13.26
N ASN A 129 -1.05 24.50 -13.33
CA ASN A 129 -1.85 25.08 -12.25
C ASN A 129 -2.81 24.04 -11.62
N ALA A 130 -2.46 22.76 -11.68
CA ALA A 130 -3.23 21.72 -11.02
C ALA A 130 -3.32 21.99 -9.51
N GLU A 131 -4.52 21.88 -8.96
CA GLU A 131 -4.70 21.91 -7.51
C GLU A 131 -4.30 20.55 -6.94
N VAL A 132 -3.42 20.54 -5.93
CA VAL A 132 -2.76 19.34 -5.42
C VAL A 132 -3.22 19.04 -4.00
N GLU A 133 -3.58 17.78 -3.75
CA GLU A 133 -3.83 17.22 -2.42
C GLU A 133 -2.80 16.12 -2.13
N THR A 134 -2.27 16.12 -0.90
CA THR A 134 -1.46 15.01 -0.40
C THR A 134 -2.25 14.25 0.64
N LEU A 135 -2.45 12.98 0.39
CA LEU A 135 -3.19 12.04 1.23
C LEU A 135 -2.27 10.88 1.61
N SER A 136 -2.64 10.10 2.60
CA SER A 136 -1.85 8.94 3.02
C SER A 136 -2.70 7.71 3.26
N GLY A 137 -2.11 6.54 3.10
CA GLY A 137 -2.78 5.28 3.38
C GLY A 137 -1.82 4.09 3.35
N LYS A 138 -2.28 2.96 3.83
CA LYS A 138 -1.50 1.72 3.86
C LYS A 138 -1.24 1.21 2.45
N PHE A 139 -0.07 0.63 2.24
CA PHE A 139 0.29 -0.07 1.01
C PHE A 139 -0.83 -1.02 0.55
N GLU A 140 -1.19 -0.97 -0.74
CA GLU A 140 -2.30 -1.70 -1.39
C GLU A 140 -3.72 -1.35 -0.93
N ALA A 141 -3.93 -0.47 0.05
CA ALA A 141 -5.27 0.06 0.30
C ALA A 141 -5.73 0.89 -0.92
N LEU A 142 -7.04 1.02 -1.11
CA LEU A 142 -7.55 1.85 -2.18
C LEU A 142 -7.33 3.33 -1.85
N ALA A 143 -6.82 4.08 -2.83
CA ALA A 143 -6.66 5.52 -2.72
C ALA A 143 -8.04 6.20 -2.65
N ALA A 144 -8.19 7.13 -1.71
CA ALA A 144 -9.36 8.00 -1.67
C ALA A 144 -9.22 9.09 -2.73
N VAL A 145 -10.13 9.12 -3.69
CA VAL A 145 -10.18 10.14 -4.75
C VAL A 145 -11.55 10.78 -4.73
N THR A 146 -11.60 12.07 -4.41
CA THR A 146 -12.85 12.83 -4.33
C THR A 146 -12.85 13.93 -5.37
N ALA A 147 -13.92 14.03 -6.16
CA ALA A 147 -14.11 15.14 -7.08
C ALA A 147 -14.28 16.45 -6.32
N LYS A 148 -13.75 17.55 -6.88
CA LYS A 148 -13.97 18.90 -6.42
C LYS A 148 -15.06 19.56 -7.25
N ASP A 149 -15.76 20.51 -6.66
CA ASP A 149 -16.69 21.36 -7.36
C ASP A 149 -15.96 22.64 -7.85
N TYR A 150 -15.89 22.80 -9.16
CA TYR A 150 -15.32 23.99 -9.80
C TYR A 150 -16.41 24.88 -10.46
N GLY A 151 -17.65 24.67 -10.08
CA GLY A 151 -18.80 25.44 -10.57
C GLY A 151 -19.33 24.94 -11.92
N GLU A 152 -20.31 25.69 -12.46
CA GLU A 152 -21.12 25.28 -13.60
C GLU A 152 -20.33 25.03 -14.89
N HIS A 153 -19.15 25.67 -15.04
CA HIS A 153 -18.35 25.53 -16.25
C HIS A 153 -17.50 24.24 -16.30
N TYR A 154 -17.47 23.46 -15.22
CA TYR A 154 -16.80 22.16 -15.15
C TYR A 154 -17.77 21.06 -14.72
N PRO A 155 -18.81 20.76 -15.54
CA PRO A 155 -19.91 19.89 -15.14
C PRO A 155 -19.52 18.41 -15.02
N THR A 156 -18.38 18.01 -15.60
CA THR A 156 -17.92 16.62 -15.60
C THR A 156 -16.47 16.48 -15.20
N ASN A 157 -16.15 15.36 -14.56
CA ASN A 157 -14.79 14.95 -14.19
C ASN A 157 -14.67 13.43 -14.29
N ASP A 158 -13.45 12.93 -14.14
CA ASP A 158 -13.15 11.51 -14.24
C ASP A 158 -12.79 10.84 -12.89
N ALA A 159 -13.12 11.48 -11.76
CA ALA A 159 -12.80 10.96 -10.42
C ALA A 159 -13.36 9.55 -10.18
N ASP A 160 -14.56 9.25 -10.68
CA ASP A 160 -15.17 7.92 -10.51
C ASP A 160 -14.38 6.81 -11.20
N THR A 161 -13.62 7.12 -12.25
CA THR A 161 -12.76 6.14 -12.94
C THR A 161 -11.49 5.85 -12.16
N LYS A 162 -11.19 6.60 -11.11
CA LYS A 162 -9.96 6.50 -10.28
C LYS A 162 -10.17 5.78 -8.96
N GLN A 163 -11.35 5.21 -8.71
CA GLN A 163 -11.73 4.65 -7.40
C GLN A 163 -11.02 3.33 -7.01
N ASN A 164 -10.39 2.62 -7.94
CA ASN A 164 -9.79 1.31 -7.67
C ASN A 164 -8.26 1.30 -7.76
N ILE A 165 -7.63 2.45 -7.53
CA ILE A 165 -6.17 2.58 -7.56
C ILE A 165 -5.62 2.20 -6.20
N LYS A 166 -4.68 1.25 -6.17
CA LYS A 166 -4.00 0.84 -4.95
C LYS A 166 -2.87 1.81 -4.59
N ILE A 167 -2.73 2.08 -3.30
CA ILE A 167 -1.68 2.94 -2.77
C ILE A 167 -0.34 2.21 -2.84
N GLU A 168 0.63 2.88 -3.44
CA GLU A 168 2.03 2.48 -3.49
C GLU A 168 2.93 3.71 -3.31
N LYS A 169 4.20 3.46 -3.09
CA LYS A 169 5.18 4.55 -2.90
C LYS A 169 5.29 5.42 -4.14
N GLY A 170 5.07 6.73 -3.97
CA GLY A 170 5.17 7.73 -5.05
C GLY A 170 3.95 7.80 -5.97
N LEU A 171 2.82 7.21 -5.60
CA LEU A 171 1.58 7.26 -6.37
C LEU A 171 1.14 8.71 -6.60
N THR A 172 0.80 9.02 -7.86
CA THR A 172 0.15 10.27 -8.26
C THR A 172 -1.08 9.94 -9.11
N ILE A 173 -2.21 10.57 -8.81
CA ILE A 173 -3.49 10.37 -9.49
C ILE A 173 -3.96 11.71 -10.04
N ASP A 174 -4.22 11.77 -11.34
CA ASP A 174 -4.76 12.95 -12.02
C ASP A 174 -6.27 12.81 -12.17
N VAL A 175 -7.01 13.79 -11.64
CA VAL A 175 -8.45 13.96 -11.84
C VAL A 175 -8.66 15.12 -12.79
N LYS A 176 -9.27 14.85 -13.93
CA LYS A 176 -9.46 15.81 -15.01
C LYS A 176 -10.90 16.33 -15.00
N TYR A 177 -11.05 17.64 -15.15
CA TYR A 177 -12.32 18.34 -15.18
C TYR A 177 -12.53 18.94 -16.56
N ALA A 178 -13.58 18.47 -17.26
CA ALA A 178 -13.87 18.93 -18.59
C ALA A 178 -14.64 20.26 -18.52
N LEU A 179 -14.21 21.20 -19.36
CA LEU A 179 -14.87 22.48 -19.56
C LEU A 179 -16.17 22.25 -20.35
N ASP A 180 -17.26 22.95 -19.99
CA ASP A 180 -18.54 22.87 -20.68
C ASP A 180 -18.42 23.32 -22.15
N GLU A 181 -19.30 22.77 -22.99
CA GLU A 181 -19.38 23.09 -24.40
C GLU A 181 -20.71 23.75 -24.73
N HIS A 182 -20.66 24.80 -25.55
CA HIS A 182 -21.82 25.55 -26.02
C HIS A 182 -21.95 25.40 -27.53
N THR A 183 -23.18 25.26 -28.01
CA THR A 183 -23.48 25.19 -29.45
C THR A 183 -24.05 26.51 -29.93
N LEU A 184 -23.35 27.12 -30.88
CA LEU A 184 -23.81 28.28 -31.64
C LEU A 184 -24.66 27.78 -32.81
N THR A 185 -25.91 28.22 -32.88
CA THR A 185 -26.78 27.98 -34.02
C THR A 185 -27.02 29.26 -34.82
N PHE A 186 -27.22 29.11 -36.10
CA PHE A 186 -27.38 30.25 -37.01
C PHE A 186 -28.77 30.17 -37.68
N GLU A 187 -29.65 31.14 -37.39
CA GLU A 187 -30.88 31.30 -38.09
C GLU A 187 -30.66 32.22 -39.32
N THR A 188 -30.76 31.64 -40.51
CA THR A 188 -30.43 32.37 -41.77
C THR A 188 -31.62 33.07 -42.39
N ASN A 189 -32.81 33.00 -41.78
CA ASN A 189 -34.04 33.62 -42.29
C ASN A 189 -34.31 33.33 -43.77
N GLY A 190 -34.15 32.06 -44.15
CA GLY A 190 -34.34 31.59 -45.53
C GLY A 190 -33.17 31.79 -46.46
N GLY A 191 -32.00 32.14 -45.96
CA GLY A 191 -30.72 32.04 -46.66
C GLY A 191 -30.16 30.65 -46.67
N SER A 192 -28.96 30.48 -47.30
CA SER A 192 -28.24 29.21 -47.28
C SER A 192 -27.92 28.77 -45.87
N ALA A 193 -28.11 27.46 -45.57
CA ALA A 193 -27.88 26.91 -44.24
C ALA A 193 -26.40 27.03 -43.80
N ILE A 194 -26.21 27.27 -42.51
CA ILE A 194 -24.90 27.24 -41.84
C ILE A 194 -24.97 26.20 -40.72
N ASN A 195 -23.97 25.34 -40.68
CA ASN A 195 -23.91 24.31 -39.64
C ASN A 195 -23.66 24.94 -38.27
N PRO A 196 -24.26 24.39 -37.18
CA PRO A 196 -23.93 24.79 -35.84
C PRO A 196 -22.45 24.62 -35.55
N ILE A 197 -21.91 25.47 -34.68
CA ILE A 197 -20.51 25.41 -34.20
C ILE A 197 -20.53 25.10 -32.69
N THR A 198 -19.87 24.04 -32.27
CA THR A 198 -19.69 23.71 -30.85
C THR A 198 -18.32 24.19 -30.39
N VAL A 199 -18.29 24.92 -29.27
CA VAL A 199 -17.08 25.47 -28.67
C VAL A 199 -17.10 25.34 -27.16
N ARG A 200 -15.93 25.25 -26.58
CA ARG A 200 -15.78 25.28 -25.11
C ARG A 200 -15.99 26.68 -24.58
N HIS A 201 -16.47 26.76 -23.36
CA HIS A 201 -16.65 28.02 -22.63
C HIS A 201 -15.36 28.86 -22.70
N GLY A 202 -15.51 30.15 -22.95
CA GLY A 202 -14.39 31.10 -23.04
C GLY A 202 -13.57 31.04 -24.34
N ASN A 203 -13.87 30.11 -25.25
CA ASN A 203 -13.18 30.07 -26.53
C ASN A 203 -13.80 31.04 -27.55
N ALA A 204 -13.00 31.66 -28.37
CA ALA A 204 -13.46 32.52 -29.46
C ALA A 204 -13.96 31.68 -30.64
N VAL A 205 -15.04 32.12 -31.26
CA VAL A 205 -15.59 31.53 -32.48
C VAL A 205 -15.27 32.39 -33.68
N ALA A 206 -14.73 31.77 -34.72
CA ALA A 206 -14.57 32.45 -36.00
C ALA A 206 -15.96 32.69 -36.61
N ARG A 207 -16.17 33.94 -37.13
CA ARG A 207 -17.38 34.26 -37.86
C ARG A 207 -17.55 33.30 -39.05
N PRO A 208 -18.70 32.65 -39.24
CA PRO A 208 -18.95 31.81 -40.40
C PRO A 208 -19.00 32.64 -41.69
N ALA A 209 -18.89 31.95 -42.84
CA ALA A 209 -19.09 32.56 -44.12
C ALA A 209 -20.51 33.15 -44.21
N ASP A 210 -20.66 34.25 -44.97
CA ASP A 210 -21.93 34.91 -45.16
C ASP A 210 -22.94 33.97 -45.88
N PRO A 211 -24.16 33.84 -45.37
CA PRO A 211 -25.21 33.09 -46.07
C PRO A 211 -25.65 33.85 -47.32
N THR A 212 -26.05 33.10 -48.34
CA THR A 212 -26.61 33.67 -49.58
C THR A 212 -28.15 33.53 -49.60
N LYS A 213 -28.84 34.58 -50.13
CA LYS A 213 -30.26 34.56 -50.38
C LYS A 213 -30.55 35.31 -51.66
N ASP A 214 -31.33 34.65 -52.59
CA ASP A 214 -31.61 35.26 -53.90
C ASP A 214 -32.27 36.66 -53.74
N LYS A 215 -31.73 37.64 -54.49
CA LYS A 215 -32.17 39.03 -54.47
C LYS A 215 -31.98 39.82 -53.17
N TYR A 216 -31.26 39.27 -52.18
CA TYR A 216 -30.94 39.95 -50.91
C TYR A 216 -29.44 40.07 -50.71
N THR A 217 -29.01 41.10 -50.00
CA THR A 217 -27.66 41.27 -49.52
C THR A 217 -27.59 40.93 -48.04
N PHE A 218 -26.68 40.08 -47.61
CA PHE A 218 -26.43 39.82 -46.21
C PHE A 218 -25.80 41.04 -45.55
N ILE A 219 -26.36 41.50 -44.42
CA ILE A 219 -25.90 42.69 -43.70
C ILE A 219 -25.20 42.38 -42.40
N GLY A 220 -25.43 41.21 -41.79
CA GLY A 220 -24.76 40.83 -40.57
C GLY A 220 -25.51 39.79 -39.78
N TRP A 221 -24.86 39.30 -38.73
CA TRP A 221 -25.45 38.49 -37.68
C TRP A 221 -25.80 39.35 -36.49
N TYR A 222 -26.97 39.12 -35.89
CA TYR A 222 -27.45 39.78 -34.69
C TYR A 222 -27.66 38.73 -33.61
N ALA A 223 -27.34 39.08 -32.36
CA ALA A 223 -27.49 38.17 -31.21
C ALA A 223 -28.94 38.08 -30.69
N ASP A 224 -29.80 38.98 -31.15
CA ASP A 224 -31.21 39.02 -30.76
C ASP A 224 -32.11 38.99 -32.00
N PRO A 225 -33.36 38.46 -31.88
CA PRO A 225 -34.31 38.39 -32.99
C PRO A 225 -34.89 39.77 -33.41
N GLU A 226 -34.69 40.79 -32.63
CA GLU A 226 -35.19 42.14 -32.91
C GLU A 226 -34.21 43.01 -33.71
N PHE A 227 -32.99 42.46 -33.96
CA PHE A 227 -31.92 43.11 -34.77
C PHE A 227 -31.48 44.49 -34.23
N THR A 228 -31.46 44.65 -32.88
CA THR A 228 -31.04 45.89 -32.20
C THR A 228 -29.53 45.90 -31.80
#